data_bd9bfe98c30d5515b77004883f9ec9c4
#
_entry.id   bd9bfe98c30d5515b77004883f9ec9c4
#
_cell.length_a   1.000
_cell.length_b   1.000
_cell.length_c   1.000
_cell.angle_alpha   90.00
_cell.angle_beta   90.00
_cell.angle_gamma   90.00
#
_symmetry.space_group_name_H-M   'P 1'
#
loop_
_entity.id
_entity.type
_entity.pdbx_description
1 polymer ?
#
loop_
_entity_poly.entity_id
_entity_poly.type
_entity_poly.pdbx_seq_one_letter_code
_entity_poly.pdbx_strand_id
1 'polypeptide(L)'
;GLPLASTTYYFSSLEDLIAKAVEHVGTRESAELRDRVATLSRRRRGAESIADVLVDLLVGESPERVTEQLISRYERYIACARQPGLRDIQRRILQQRTDAVVEVVERSGRSVRAELLTALVCAVDGAVVAALVGDGDGPRANARSTLIDVLDVLAPFD
;
A
#
# COMPACT_ATOMS: atom_id res chain seq x y z
N GLY A 1 30.68 6.39 11.61
CA GLY A 1 30.01 7.44 10.87
C GLY A 1 30.82 7.76 9.62
N LEU A 2 30.20 7.69 8.45
CA LEU A 2 30.80 8.17 7.20
C LEU A 2 30.85 9.70 7.23
N PRO A 3 31.94 10.35 6.78
CA PRO A 3 32.02 11.80 6.74
C PRO A 3 30.95 12.40 5.81
N LEU A 4 30.40 13.55 6.16
CA LEU A 4 29.43 14.29 5.31
C LEU A 4 29.91 14.48 3.86
N ALA A 5 31.24 14.59 3.65
CA ALA A 5 31.85 14.67 2.33
C ALA A 5 31.61 13.44 1.44
N SER A 6 31.31 12.27 2.00
CA SER A 6 31.02 11.06 1.21
C SER A 6 29.64 11.13 0.53
N THR A 7 28.68 11.81 1.15
CA THR A 7 27.32 11.91 0.62
C THR A 7 27.26 12.78 -0.62
N THR A 8 28.06 13.86 -0.68
CA THR A 8 28.14 14.76 -1.83
C THR A 8 28.83 14.14 -3.07
N TYR A 9 29.55 13.04 -2.89
CA TYR A 9 30.18 12.32 -4.02
C TYR A 9 29.16 11.45 -4.80
N TYR A 10 28.13 10.93 -4.10
CA TYR A 10 27.16 10.02 -4.70
C TYR A 10 25.84 10.66 -5.10
N PHE A 11 25.53 11.85 -4.59
CA PHE A 11 24.27 12.54 -4.83
C PHE A 11 24.53 13.98 -5.28
N SER A 12 23.89 14.38 -6.37
CA SER A 12 24.07 15.72 -6.97
C SER A 12 23.46 16.83 -6.12
N SER A 13 22.47 16.51 -5.28
CA SER A 13 21.78 17.44 -4.37
C SER A 13 21.06 16.67 -3.26
N LEU A 14 20.57 17.40 -2.23
CA LEU A 14 19.70 16.85 -1.21
C LEU A 14 18.38 16.30 -1.84
N GLU A 15 17.87 16.97 -2.84
CA GLU A 15 16.66 16.54 -3.56
C GLU A 15 16.90 15.21 -4.30
N ASP A 16 18.04 15.03 -4.93
CA ASP A 16 18.47 13.78 -5.57
C ASP A 16 18.59 12.64 -4.54
N LEU A 17 19.18 12.92 -3.37
CA LEU A 17 19.26 11.97 -2.27
C LEU A 17 17.86 11.52 -1.81
N ILE A 18 16.95 12.48 -1.60
CA ILE A 18 15.58 12.19 -1.18
C ILE A 18 14.86 11.37 -2.25
N ALA A 19 14.98 11.74 -3.52
CA ALA A 19 14.37 11.03 -4.64
C ALA A 19 14.82 9.56 -4.69
N LYS A 20 16.13 9.32 -4.60
CA LYS A 20 16.70 7.97 -4.58
C LYS A 20 16.28 7.17 -3.33
N ALA A 21 16.18 7.83 -2.18
CA ALA A 21 15.70 7.18 -0.96
C ALA A 21 14.23 6.74 -1.09
N VAL A 22 13.36 7.61 -1.60
CA VAL A 22 11.94 7.29 -1.86
C VAL A 22 11.81 6.15 -2.88
N GLU A 23 12.58 6.21 -3.97
CA GLU A 23 12.58 5.17 -5.00
C GLU A 23 13.07 3.82 -4.45
N HIS A 24 14.13 3.82 -3.66
CA HIS A 24 14.65 2.61 -3.03
C HIS A 24 13.64 1.94 -2.11
N VAL A 25 13.01 2.72 -1.21
CA VAL A 25 11.98 2.22 -0.30
C VAL A 25 10.78 1.70 -1.08
N GLY A 26 10.29 2.45 -2.05
CA GLY A 26 9.16 2.04 -2.88
C GLY A 26 9.42 0.79 -3.72
N THR A 27 10.61 0.65 -4.28
CA THR A 27 11.00 -0.54 -5.04
C THR A 27 11.05 -1.78 -4.14
N ARG A 28 11.58 -1.65 -2.93
CA ARG A 28 11.60 -2.75 -1.95
C ARG A 28 10.18 -3.15 -1.53
N GLU A 29 9.35 -2.18 -1.13
CA GLU A 29 7.95 -2.44 -0.77
C GLU A 29 7.19 -3.15 -1.90
N SER A 30 7.39 -2.70 -3.14
CA SER A 30 6.73 -3.29 -4.32
C SER A 30 7.24 -4.70 -4.64
N ALA A 31 8.52 -4.99 -4.41
CA ALA A 31 9.06 -6.33 -4.58
C ALA A 31 8.47 -7.28 -3.53
N GLU A 32 8.46 -6.88 -2.26
CA GLU A 32 7.85 -7.64 -1.17
C GLU A 32 6.36 -7.94 -1.44
N LEU A 33 5.61 -6.96 -1.94
CA LEU A 33 4.20 -7.13 -2.33
C LEU A 33 4.05 -8.18 -3.44
N ARG A 34 4.84 -8.09 -4.50
CA ARG A 34 4.79 -9.03 -5.62
C ARG A 34 5.13 -10.46 -5.19
N ASP A 35 6.17 -10.63 -4.38
CA ASP A 35 6.57 -11.93 -3.88
C ASP A 35 5.46 -12.57 -3.05
N ARG A 36 4.80 -11.80 -2.19
CA ARG A 36 3.67 -12.28 -1.38
C ARG A 36 2.48 -12.66 -2.25
N VAL A 37 2.11 -11.85 -3.23
CA VAL A 37 1.03 -12.15 -4.15
C VAL A 37 1.34 -13.40 -4.99
N ALA A 38 2.60 -13.57 -5.42
CA ALA A 38 3.02 -14.74 -6.19
C ALA A 38 2.82 -16.06 -5.44
N THR A 39 2.91 -16.05 -4.10
CA THR A 39 2.67 -17.25 -3.27
C THR A 39 1.19 -17.60 -3.08
N LEU A 40 0.26 -16.70 -3.41
CA LEU A 40 -1.17 -16.96 -3.27
C LEU A 40 -1.65 -18.00 -4.28
N SER A 41 -2.26 -19.06 -3.80
CA SER A 41 -2.92 -20.05 -4.65
C SER A 41 -4.16 -19.45 -5.35
N ARG A 42 -4.40 -19.85 -6.60
CA ARG A 42 -5.64 -19.49 -7.32
C ARG A 42 -6.79 -20.35 -6.79
N ARG A 43 -7.78 -19.72 -6.14
CA ARG A 43 -9.00 -20.39 -5.64
C ARG A 43 -10.07 -19.35 -5.35
N ARG A 44 -11.34 -19.76 -5.40
CA ARG A 44 -12.44 -18.89 -4.93
C ARG A 44 -12.29 -18.61 -3.43
N ARG A 45 -12.43 -17.33 -3.08
CA ARG A 45 -12.39 -16.85 -1.70
C ARG A 45 -13.61 -15.98 -1.42
N GLY A 46 -14.23 -16.16 -0.25
CA GLY A 46 -15.25 -15.23 0.27
C GLY A 46 -14.64 -13.87 0.65
N ALA A 47 -15.50 -12.87 0.84
CA ALA A 47 -15.09 -11.50 1.17
C ALA A 47 -14.16 -11.43 2.39
N GLU A 48 -14.46 -12.14 3.47
CA GLU A 48 -13.63 -12.19 4.67
C GLU A 48 -12.20 -12.67 4.38
N SER A 49 -12.08 -13.80 3.64
CA SER A 49 -10.75 -14.36 3.32
C SER A 49 -9.93 -13.46 2.40
N ILE A 50 -10.57 -12.69 1.52
CA ILE A 50 -9.89 -11.68 0.69
C ILE A 50 -9.52 -10.47 1.53
N ALA A 51 -10.42 -10.02 2.41
CA ALA A 51 -10.14 -8.91 3.31
C ALA A 51 -8.91 -9.20 4.18
N ASP A 52 -8.79 -10.41 4.73
CA ASP A 52 -7.60 -10.82 5.48
C ASP A 52 -6.32 -10.71 4.64
N VAL A 53 -6.32 -11.26 3.42
CA VAL A 53 -5.18 -11.20 2.51
C VAL A 53 -4.82 -9.74 2.14
N LEU A 54 -5.83 -8.92 1.82
CA LEU A 54 -5.60 -7.52 1.44
C LEU A 54 -5.13 -6.68 2.64
N VAL A 55 -5.64 -6.92 3.83
CA VAL A 55 -5.17 -6.25 5.05
C VAL A 55 -3.72 -6.59 5.32
N ASP A 56 -3.35 -7.86 5.26
CA ASP A 56 -1.95 -8.28 5.44
C ASP A 56 -1.03 -7.65 4.40
N LEU A 57 -1.50 -7.57 3.15
CA LEU A 57 -0.75 -7.01 2.03
C LEU A 57 -0.60 -5.48 2.13
N LEU A 58 -1.69 -4.76 2.40
CA LEU A 58 -1.76 -3.30 2.30
C LEU A 58 -1.43 -2.59 3.60
N VAL A 59 -1.81 -3.17 4.73
CA VAL A 59 -1.64 -2.58 6.05
C VAL A 59 -0.40 -3.14 6.76
N GLY A 60 -0.14 -4.43 6.63
CA GLY A 60 0.99 -5.12 7.23
C GLY A 60 0.56 -6.20 8.22
N GLU A 61 1.44 -7.16 8.48
CA GLU A 61 1.16 -8.34 9.32
C GLU A 61 1.35 -8.09 10.82
N SER A 62 2.33 -7.24 11.17
CA SER A 62 2.72 -7.05 12.57
C SER A 62 1.94 -5.92 13.24
N PRO A 63 1.03 -6.22 14.18
CA PRO A 63 0.25 -5.18 14.88
C PRO A 63 1.12 -4.15 15.60
N GLU A 64 2.26 -4.57 16.13
CA GLU A 64 3.13 -3.74 16.98
C GLU A 64 3.85 -2.62 16.22
N ARG A 65 4.12 -2.82 14.91
CA ARG A 65 4.84 -1.87 14.06
C ARG A 65 3.96 -1.17 13.03
N VAL A 66 2.73 -1.62 12.89
CA VAL A 66 1.81 -1.16 11.85
C VAL A 66 1.58 0.33 11.92
N THR A 67 1.32 0.88 13.10
CA THR A 67 1.00 2.30 13.27
C THR A 67 2.13 3.20 12.80
N GLU A 68 3.37 2.95 13.24
CA GLU A 68 4.53 3.75 12.82
C GLU A 68 4.82 3.62 11.32
N GLN A 69 4.69 2.41 10.78
CA GLN A 69 4.88 2.17 9.34
C GLN A 69 3.82 2.89 8.49
N LEU A 70 2.58 2.91 8.95
CA LEU A 70 1.48 3.61 8.28
C LEU A 70 1.67 5.12 8.34
N ILE A 71 2.00 5.68 9.50
CA ILE A 71 2.31 7.11 9.64
C ILE A 71 3.43 7.49 8.66
N SER A 72 4.55 6.80 8.69
CA SER A 72 5.68 7.05 7.79
C SER A 72 5.28 6.96 6.30
N ARG A 73 4.41 6.01 5.94
CA ARG A 73 3.88 5.87 4.57
C ARG A 73 3.07 7.10 4.15
N TYR A 74 2.12 7.54 4.97
CA TYR A 74 1.27 8.69 4.64
C TYR A 74 2.02 10.01 4.69
N GLU A 75 2.97 10.18 5.61
CA GLU A 75 3.88 11.31 5.61
C GLU A 75 4.69 11.38 4.30
N ARG A 76 5.19 10.24 3.82
CA ARG A 76 5.87 10.15 2.51
C ARG A 76 4.94 10.57 1.37
N TYR A 77 3.66 10.13 1.37
CA TYR A 77 2.69 10.54 0.35
C TYR A 77 2.51 12.06 0.32
N ILE A 78 2.34 12.67 1.49
CA ILE A 78 2.18 14.12 1.64
C ILE A 78 3.46 14.85 1.21
N ALA A 79 4.63 14.38 1.64
CA ALA A 79 5.91 14.95 1.25
C ALA A 79 6.12 14.91 -0.27
N CYS A 80 5.83 13.76 -0.90
CA CYS A 80 5.91 13.61 -2.36
C CYS A 80 4.89 14.50 -3.10
N ALA A 81 3.70 14.70 -2.55
CA ALA A 81 2.70 15.60 -3.14
C ALA A 81 3.17 17.06 -3.18
N ARG A 82 3.96 17.48 -2.19
CA ARG A 82 4.54 18.84 -2.09
C ARG A 82 5.76 19.06 -3.00
N GLN A 83 6.42 17.99 -3.44
CA GLN A 83 7.64 18.05 -4.24
C GLN A 83 7.38 17.50 -5.66
N PRO A 84 7.30 18.36 -6.68
CA PRO A 84 6.98 17.93 -8.06
C PRO A 84 7.89 16.82 -8.59
N GLY A 85 9.18 16.86 -8.29
CA GLY A 85 10.16 15.85 -8.72
C GLY A 85 9.94 14.45 -8.13
N LEU A 86 9.17 14.33 -7.02
CA LEU A 86 8.87 13.06 -6.37
C LEU A 86 7.52 12.47 -6.80
N ARG A 87 6.66 13.27 -7.42
CA ARG A 87 5.29 12.83 -7.77
C ARG A 87 5.27 11.63 -8.69
N ASP A 88 6.14 11.58 -9.69
CA ASP A 88 6.17 10.49 -10.65
C ASP A 88 6.70 9.20 -10.03
N ILE A 89 7.67 9.29 -9.13
CA ILE A 89 8.17 8.16 -8.35
C ILE A 89 7.04 7.59 -7.48
N GLN A 90 6.37 8.45 -6.72
CA GLN A 90 5.27 8.04 -5.84
C GLN A 90 4.08 7.47 -6.62
N ARG A 91 3.76 8.03 -7.80
CA ARG A 91 2.69 7.51 -8.66
C ARG A 91 2.99 6.10 -9.14
N ARG A 92 4.23 5.79 -9.53
CA ARG A 92 4.65 4.42 -9.90
C ARG A 92 4.51 3.45 -8.74
N ILE A 93 4.89 3.85 -7.53
CA ILE A 93 4.75 3.01 -6.32
C ILE A 93 3.27 2.71 -6.05
N LEU A 94 2.41 3.72 -6.13
CA LEU A 94 0.96 3.54 -5.95
C LEU A 94 0.35 2.64 -7.02
N GLN A 95 0.79 2.75 -8.28
CA GLN A 95 0.33 1.87 -9.36
C GLN A 95 0.71 0.41 -9.08
N GLN A 96 1.93 0.13 -8.68
CA GLN A 96 2.37 -1.23 -8.35
C GLN A 96 1.57 -1.83 -7.18
N ARG A 97 1.21 -1.01 -6.19
CA ARG A 97 0.34 -1.42 -5.08
C ARG A 97 -1.07 -1.77 -5.60
N THR A 98 -1.60 -0.95 -6.50
CA THR A 98 -2.90 -1.18 -7.13
C THR A 98 -2.90 -2.46 -7.97
N ASP A 99 -1.86 -2.71 -8.75
CA ASP A 99 -1.70 -3.92 -9.56
C ASP A 99 -1.66 -5.17 -8.67
N ALA A 100 -1.02 -5.11 -7.50
CA ALA A 100 -1.01 -6.20 -6.53
C ALA A 100 -2.42 -6.49 -5.97
N VAL A 101 -3.23 -5.47 -5.73
CA VAL A 101 -4.64 -5.64 -5.31
C VAL A 101 -5.46 -6.35 -6.40
N VAL A 102 -5.31 -5.93 -7.66
CA VAL A 102 -5.97 -6.59 -8.80
C VAL A 102 -5.62 -8.07 -8.83
N GLU A 103 -4.34 -8.39 -8.74
CA GLU A 103 -3.89 -9.78 -8.81
C GLU A 103 -4.43 -10.63 -7.66
N VAL A 104 -4.54 -10.09 -6.43
CA VAL A 104 -5.18 -10.78 -5.30
C VAL A 104 -6.65 -11.08 -5.60
N VAL A 105 -7.37 -10.09 -6.11
CA VAL A 105 -8.80 -10.21 -6.46
C VAL A 105 -8.99 -11.29 -7.54
N GLU A 106 -8.22 -11.24 -8.62
CA GLU A 106 -8.28 -12.21 -9.72
C GLU A 106 -7.90 -13.63 -9.28
N ARG A 107 -6.84 -13.78 -8.46
CA ARG A 107 -6.44 -15.08 -7.89
C ARG A 107 -7.51 -15.65 -6.94
N SER A 108 -8.44 -14.80 -6.50
CA SER A 108 -9.54 -15.17 -5.63
C SER A 108 -10.84 -15.49 -6.39
N GLY A 109 -10.80 -15.55 -7.73
CA GLY A 109 -11.95 -15.84 -8.59
C GLY A 109 -12.98 -14.73 -8.63
N ARG A 110 -12.53 -13.50 -8.49
CA ARG A 110 -13.32 -12.28 -8.56
C ARG A 110 -12.73 -11.33 -9.59
N SER A 111 -13.52 -10.39 -10.05
CA SER A 111 -13.06 -9.31 -10.91
C SER A 111 -13.41 -7.95 -10.33
N VAL A 112 -12.58 -6.96 -10.61
CA VAL A 112 -12.84 -5.56 -10.25
C VAL A 112 -12.77 -4.72 -11.51
N ARG A 113 -13.83 -3.95 -11.77
CA ARG A 113 -13.81 -3.00 -12.89
C ARG A 113 -12.82 -1.88 -12.59
N ALA A 114 -12.09 -1.44 -13.62
CA ALA A 114 -11.04 -0.44 -13.49
C ALA A 114 -11.52 0.84 -12.77
N GLU A 115 -12.76 1.26 -13.00
CA GLU A 115 -13.35 2.44 -12.38
C GLU A 115 -13.56 2.27 -10.87
N LEU A 116 -13.79 1.02 -10.42
CA LEU A 116 -14.06 0.71 -9.01
C LEU A 116 -12.79 0.36 -8.23
N LEU A 117 -11.70 0.05 -8.93
CA LEU A 117 -10.42 -0.29 -8.31
C LEU A 117 -9.89 0.85 -7.44
N THR A 118 -9.94 2.07 -7.95
CA THR A 118 -9.56 3.26 -7.18
C THR A 118 -10.42 3.41 -5.93
N ALA A 119 -11.73 3.18 -6.04
CA ALA A 119 -12.64 3.23 -4.89
C ALA A 119 -12.28 2.19 -3.83
N LEU A 120 -11.93 0.97 -4.24
CA LEU A 120 -11.50 -0.10 -3.34
C LEU A 120 -10.24 0.29 -2.56
N VAL A 121 -9.22 0.79 -3.26
CA VAL A 121 -7.96 1.23 -2.62
C VAL A 121 -8.19 2.42 -1.69
N CYS A 122 -8.98 3.41 -2.13
CA CYS A 122 -9.31 4.58 -1.32
C CYS A 122 -10.13 4.22 -0.06
N ALA A 123 -11.02 3.22 -0.15
CA ALA A 123 -11.77 2.74 1.01
C ALA A 123 -10.84 2.20 2.10
N VAL A 124 -9.82 1.41 1.70
CA VAL A 124 -8.80 0.91 2.65
C VAL A 124 -7.97 2.04 3.23
N ASP A 125 -7.43 2.93 2.39
CA ASP A 125 -6.59 4.03 2.85
C ASP A 125 -7.37 4.99 3.77
N GLY A 126 -8.63 5.28 3.46
CA GLY A 126 -9.50 6.10 4.30
C GLY A 126 -9.78 5.45 5.66
N ALA A 127 -10.10 4.16 5.67
CA ALA A 127 -10.33 3.39 6.89
C ALA A 127 -9.09 3.35 7.78
N VAL A 128 -7.92 3.15 7.19
CA VAL A 128 -6.63 3.13 7.89
C VAL A 128 -6.31 4.50 8.50
N VAL A 129 -6.40 5.57 7.71
CA VAL A 129 -6.10 6.94 8.17
C VAL A 129 -7.05 7.36 9.29
N ALA A 130 -8.34 7.07 9.17
CA ALA A 130 -9.31 7.36 10.23
C ALA A 130 -8.98 6.63 11.53
N ALA A 131 -8.53 5.37 11.44
CA ALA A 131 -8.19 4.57 12.62
C ALA A 131 -6.85 4.96 13.29
N LEU A 132 -5.98 5.71 12.61
CA LEU A 132 -4.75 6.22 13.22
C LEU A 132 -5.00 7.27 14.31
N VAL A 133 -6.14 7.96 14.26
CA VAL A 133 -6.52 9.02 15.19
C VAL A 133 -7.75 8.66 16.05
N GLY A 134 -8.35 7.51 15.81
CA GLY A 134 -9.55 7.04 16.49
C GLY A 134 -9.25 6.14 17.69
N ASP A 135 -10.20 6.03 18.61
CA ASP A 135 -10.14 5.19 19.82
C ASP A 135 -10.66 3.75 19.57
N GLY A 136 -10.71 3.30 18.30
CA GLY A 136 -11.25 1.99 17.92
C GLY A 136 -10.20 0.85 17.93
N ASP A 137 -10.56 -0.27 17.29
CA ASP A 137 -9.76 -1.51 17.25
C ASP A 137 -8.49 -1.41 16.39
N GLY A 138 -8.17 -0.22 15.90
CA GLY A 138 -6.96 0.10 15.16
C GLY A 138 -7.06 -0.09 13.64
N PRO A 139 -5.98 0.29 12.91
CA PRO A 139 -6.00 0.36 11.45
C PRO A 139 -6.31 -0.95 10.73
N ARG A 140 -5.82 -2.07 11.24
CA ARG A 140 -6.05 -3.39 10.61
C ARG A 140 -7.51 -3.82 10.71
N ALA A 141 -8.10 -3.71 11.89
CA ALA A 141 -9.48 -4.10 12.11
C ALA A 141 -10.43 -3.22 11.31
N ASN A 142 -10.18 -1.92 11.28
CA ASN A 142 -10.99 -0.96 10.53
C ASN A 142 -10.89 -1.19 9.00
N ALA A 143 -9.69 -1.42 8.48
CA ALA A 143 -9.51 -1.77 7.08
C ALA A 143 -10.20 -3.10 6.71
N ARG A 144 -10.11 -4.11 7.60
CA ARG A 144 -10.75 -5.40 7.41
C ARG A 144 -12.28 -5.27 7.33
N SER A 145 -12.89 -4.59 8.28
CA SER A 145 -14.35 -4.37 8.30
C SER A 145 -14.79 -3.64 7.04
N THR A 146 -14.12 -2.55 6.68
CA THR A 146 -14.41 -1.78 5.46
C THR A 146 -14.32 -2.65 4.20
N LEU A 147 -13.29 -3.49 4.09
CA LEU A 147 -13.15 -4.39 2.94
C LEU A 147 -14.28 -5.41 2.85
N ILE A 148 -14.67 -6.03 3.97
CA ILE A 148 -15.78 -6.98 3.99
C ILE A 148 -17.06 -6.31 3.48
N ASP A 149 -17.34 -5.09 3.93
CA ASP A 149 -18.55 -4.35 3.56
C ASP A 149 -18.60 -3.97 2.07
N VAL A 150 -17.45 -3.76 1.41
CA VAL A 150 -17.41 -3.25 0.04
C VAL A 150 -17.03 -4.29 -1.02
N LEU A 151 -16.38 -5.41 -0.64
CA LEU A 151 -15.82 -6.36 -1.61
C LEU A 151 -16.85 -6.99 -2.53
N ASP A 152 -18.01 -7.38 -2.01
CA ASP A 152 -19.04 -8.04 -2.83
C ASP A 152 -19.68 -7.08 -3.85
N VAL A 153 -19.60 -5.77 -3.59
CA VAL A 153 -20.10 -4.73 -4.50
C VAL A 153 -19.03 -4.31 -5.51
N LEU A 154 -17.79 -4.09 -5.04
CA LEU A 154 -16.72 -3.53 -5.86
C LEU A 154 -15.95 -4.60 -6.64
N ALA A 155 -15.91 -5.82 -6.15
CA ALA A 155 -15.22 -6.96 -6.74
C ALA A 155 -16.09 -8.22 -6.66
N PRO A 156 -17.19 -8.31 -7.42
CA PRO A 156 -18.05 -9.49 -7.43
C PRO A 156 -17.31 -10.73 -7.98
N PHE A 157 -17.91 -11.90 -7.78
CA PHE A 157 -17.46 -13.12 -8.47
C PHE A 157 -17.78 -13.03 -9.96
N ASP A 158 -16.88 -13.60 -10.78
CA ASP A 158 -17.11 -13.85 -12.21
C ASP A 158 -18.20 -14.93 -12.43
#